data_636583c78fa3513397c9d76984cc0c3e
#
_entry.id   636583c78fa3513397c9d76984cc0c3e
#
_cell.length_a   1.000
_cell.length_b   1.000
_cell.length_c   1.000
_cell.angle_alpha   90.00
_cell.angle_beta   90.00
_cell.angle_gamma   90.00
#
_symmetry.space_group_name_H-M   'P 1'
#
loop_
_entity.id
_entity.type
_entity.pdbx_description
1 polymer ?
#
loop_
_entity_poly.entity_id
_entity_poly.type
_entity_poly.pdbx_seq_one_letter_code
_entity_poly.pdbx_strand_id
1 'polypeptide(L)'
;MLAAIAEPNRRAILQLVGQREMAAGEIAAQFAVTRPAVSQHLSVLKDVGLLVERRDGTRRLYRLRPEGLAELRAFLAELWPEALQRFKAAAEATVSGAVESSAPPSET
;
A
#
# COMPACT_ATOMS: atom_id res chain seq x y z
N MET A 1 2.40 1.85 12.56
CA MET A 1 1.71 1.65 11.29
C MET A 1 2.38 2.33 10.11
N LEU A 2 2.81 3.57 10.27
CA LEU A 2 3.50 4.26 9.15
C LEU A 2 4.79 3.55 8.75
N ALA A 3 5.54 3.04 9.71
CA ALA A 3 6.77 2.34 9.38
C ALA A 3 6.49 1.11 8.51
N ALA A 4 5.35 0.46 8.73
CA ALA A 4 5.00 -0.72 7.95
C ALA A 4 4.76 -0.37 6.49
N ILE A 5 4.12 0.74 6.21
CA ILE A 5 3.81 1.12 4.84
C ILE A 5 4.91 1.96 4.19
N ALA A 6 5.95 2.31 4.94
CA ALA A 6 7.07 3.05 4.36
C ALA A 6 7.93 2.14 3.49
N GLU A 7 7.86 0.84 3.67
CA GLU A 7 8.69 -0.09 2.92
C GLU A 7 7.99 -0.41 1.59
N PRO A 8 8.69 -0.21 0.45
CA PRO A 8 8.05 -0.33 -0.87
C PRO A 8 7.44 -1.69 -1.16
N ASN A 9 8.09 -2.75 -0.74
CA ASN A 9 7.55 -4.09 -1.01
C ASN A 9 6.26 -4.34 -0.24
N ARG A 10 6.15 -3.80 0.98
CA ARG A 10 4.93 -3.95 1.75
C ARG A 10 3.79 -3.17 1.11
N ARG A 11 4.07 -1.96 0.59
CA ARG A 11 3.02 -1.23 -0.14
C ARG A 11 2.56 -2.00 -1.37
N ALA A 12 3.51 -2.60 -2.09
CA ALA A 12 3.15 -3.37 -3.28
C ALA A 12 2.30 -4.59 -2.92
N ILE A 13 2.61 -5.23 -1.80
CA ILE A 13 1.80 -6.36 -1.33
C ILE A 13 0.39 -5.90 -1.00
N LEU A 14 0.24 -4.77 -0.32
CA LEU A 14 -1.09 -4.25 0.00
C LEU A 14 -1.89 -3.98 -1.26
N GLN A 15 -1.26 -3.40 -2.28
CA GLN A 15 -1.96 -3.15 -3.53
C GLN A 15 -2.39 -4.45 -4.20
N LEU A 16 -1.54 -5.45 -4.15
CA LEU A 16 -1.83 -6.72 -4.78
C LEU A 16 -2.99 -7.45 -4.10
N VAL A 17 -2.94 -7.57 -2.77
CA VAL A 17 -4.02 -8.25 -2.06
C VAL A 17 -5.27 -7.39 -1.97
N GLY A 18 -5.17 -6.11 -2.30
CA GLY A 18 -6.34 -5.26 -2.42
C GLY A 18 -7.21 -5.63 -3.60
N GLN A 19 -6.66 -6.33 -4.58
CA GLN A 19 -7.42 -6.77 -5.74
C GLN A 19 -8.11 -8.10 -5.48
N ARG A 20 -7.46 -9.00 -4.75
CA ARG A 20 -8.06 -10.27 -4.37
C ARG A 20 -7.24 -10.91 -3.26
N GLU A 21 -7.88 -11.81 -2.56
CA GLU A 21 -7.22 -12.60 -1.53
C GLU A 21 -6.17 -13.51 -2.18
N MET A 22 -5.00 -13.63 -1.54
CA MET A 22 -3.90 -14.40 -2.10
C MET A 22 -3.13 -15.14 -1.03
N ALA A 23 -2.56 -16.27 -1.43
CA ALA A 23 -1.64 -17.01 -0.57
C ALA A 23 -0.24 -16.44 -0.66
N ALA A 24 0.58 -16.68 0.36
CA ALA A 24 1.95 -16.17 0.39
C ALA A 24 2.75 -16.58 -0.83
N GLY A 25 2.58 -17.83 -1.28
CA GLY A 25 3.29 -18.30 -2.46
C GLY A 25 2.91 -17.58 -3.73
N GLU A 26 1.61 -17.26 -3.85
CA GLU A 26 1.12 -16.49 -4.99
C GLU A 26 1.69 -15.07 -4.97
N ILE A 27 1.74 -14.48 -3.79
CA ILE A 27 2.30 -13.15 -3.64
C ILE A 27 3.78 -13.15 -4.01
N ALA A 28 4.53 -14.12 -3.51
CA ALA A 28 5.95 -14.19 -3.79
C ALA A 28 6.23 -14.35 -5.28
N ALA A 29 5.35 -15.03 -5.99
CA ALA A 29 5.53 -15.23 -7.43
C ALA A 29 5.40 -13.93 -8.23
N GLN A 30 4.81 -12.90 -7.63
CA GLN A 30 4.62 -11.61 -8.30
C GLN A 30 5.79 -10.67 -8.11
N PHE A 31 6.72 -11.00 -7.23
CA PHE A 31 7.83 -10.10 -6.90
C PHE A 31 9.17 -10.81 -7.03
N ALA A 32 10.21 -10.03 -7.20
CA ALA A 32 11.57 -10.54 -7.21
C ALA A 32 12.12 -10.58 -5.79
N VAL A 33 11.37 -11.21 -4.88
CA VAL A 33 11.78 -11.36 -3.49
C VAL A 33 11.55 -12.81 -3.08
N THR A 34 12.28 -13.24 -2.06
CA THR A 34 12.16 -14.62 -1.61
C THR A 34 10.87 -14.81 -0.83
N ARG A 35 10.42 -16.06 -0.77
CA ARG A 35 9.23 -16.38 -0.01
C ARG A 35 9.39 -16.07 1.48
N PRO A 36 10.54 -16.33 2.13
CA PRO A 36 10.73 -15.91 3.51
C PRO A 36 10.60 -14.40 3.69
N ALA A 37 11.08 -13.61 2.73
CA ALA A 37 10.93 -12.16 2.82
C ALA A 37 9.46 -11.75 2.72
N VAL A 38 8.71 -12.38 1.82
CA VAL A 38 7.28 -12.13 1.71
C VAL A 38 6.57 -12.48 3.02
N SER A 39 6.90 -13.64 3.60
CA SER A 39 6.30 -14.05 4.87
C SER A 39 6.56 -13.03 5.97
N GLN A 40 7.76 -12.46 6.00
CA GLN A 40 8.10 -11.43 6.97
C GLN A 40 7.27 -10.18 6.75
N HIS A 41 7.15 -9.74 5.51
CA HIS A 41 6.33 -8.58 5.18
C HIS A 41 4.87 -8.81 5.55
N LEU A 42 4.34 -9.99 5.28
CA LEU A 42 2.96 -10.33 5.62
C LEU A 42 2.75 -10.32 7.12
N SER A 43 3.73 -10.82 7.87
CA SER A 43 3.66 -10.83 9.32
C SER A 43 3.59 -9.40 9.88
N VAL A 44 4.44 -8.52 9.38
CA VAL A 44 4.43 -7.12 9.80
C VAL A 44 3.09 -6.47 9.51
N LEU A 45 2.57 -6.66 8.29
CA LEU A 45 1.30 -6.06 7.88
C LEU A 45 0.14 -6.61 8.70
N LYS A 46 0.17 -7.89 9.03
CA LYS A 46 -0.86 -8.48 9.88
C LYS A 46 -0.77 -7.92 11.30
N ASP A 47 0.44 -7.81 11.82
CA ASP A 47 0.62 -7.35 13.20
C ASP A 47 0.15 -5.91 13.40
N VAL A 48 0.30 -5.06 12.38
CA VAL A 48 -0.19 -3.69 12.49
C VAL A 48 -1.66 -3.56 12.09
N GLY A 49 -2.32 -4.67 11.77
CA GLY A 49 -3.76 -4.67 11.54
C GLY A 49 -4.21 -4.26 10.15
N LEU A 50 -3.32 -4.31 9.16
CA LEU A 50 -3.69 -3.98 7.80
C LEU A 50 -4.12 -5.20 6.99
N LEU A 51 -3.68 -6.38 7.39
CA LEU A 51 -4.06 -7.63 6.73
C LEU A 51 -4.71 -8.58 7.73
N VAL A 52 -5.58 -9.43 7.21
CA VAL A 52 -6.06 -10.59 7.96
C VAL A 52 -5.69 -11.83 7.19
N GLU A 53 -5.51 -12.90 7.95
CA GLU A 53 -5.15 -14.20 7.42
C GLU A 53 -6.30 -15.15 7.69
N ARG A 54 -6.61 -16.02 6.74
CA ARG A 54 -7.54 -17.11 6.99
C ARG A 54 -7.00 -18.39 6.39
N ARG A 55 -7.44 -19.50 6.93
CA ARG A 55 -7.05 -20.79 6.40
C ARG A 55 -8.07 -21.28 5.40
N ASP A 56 -7.54 -21.92 4.35
CA ASP A 56 -8.36 -22.59 3.35
C ASP A 56 -7.64 -23.90 3.07
N GLY A 57 -8.02 -24.96 3.81
CA GLY A 57 -7.31 -26.21 3.76
C GLY A 57 -5.93 -26.07 4.36
N THR A 58 -4.90 -26.38 3.58
CA THR A 58 -3.52 -26.21 4.02
C THR A 58 -2.94 -24.86 3.66
N ARG A 59 -3.72 -24.01 2.98
CA ARG A 59 -3.24 -22.70 2.54
C ARG A 59 -3.62 -21.63 3.54
N ARG A 60 -2.76 -20.62 3.62
CA ARG A 60 -3.07 -19.40 4.36
C ARG A 60 -3.26 -18.28 3.35
N LEU A 61 -4.42 -17.67 3.40
CA LEU A 61 -4.79 -16.61 2.47
C LEU A 61 -4.80 -15.28 3.19
N TYR A 62 -4.38 -14.25 2.51
CA TYR A 62 -4.25 -12.91 3.07
C TYR A 62 -5.11 -11.94 2.28
N ARG A 63 -5.79 -11.06 2.99
CA ARG A 63 -6.59 -10.01 2.37
C ARG A 63 -6.50 -8.75 3.22
N LEU A 64 -6.91 -7.64 2.64
CA LEU A 64 -6.92 -6.39 3.38
C LEU A 64 -7.95 -6.45 4.50
N ARG A 65 -7.61 -5.80 5.60
CA ARG A 65 -8.53 -5.65 6.72
C ARG A 65 -9.13 -4.25 6.61
N PRO A 66 -10.43 -4.13 6.27
CA PRO A 66 -11.01 -2.82 6.03
C PRO A 66 -10.91 -1.88 7.22
N GLU A 67 -11.05 -2.41 8.43
CA GLU A 67 -10.95 -1.60 9.64
C GLU A 67 -9.56 -1.01 9.80
N GLY A 68 -8.52 -1.77 9.45
CA GLY A 68 -7.15 -1.27 9.51
C GLY A 68 -6.90 -0.17 8.51
N LEU A 69 -7.46 -0.31 7.32
CA LEU A 69 -7.34 0.75 6.32
C LEU A 69 -8.07 2.00 6.75
N ALA A 70 -9.24 1.84 7.37
CA ALA A 70 -9.98 2.99 7.88
C ALA A 70 -9.20 3.71 8.97
N GLU A 71 -8.55 2.94 9.86
CA GLU A 71 -7.72 3.53 10.91
C GLU A 71 -6.54 4.29 10.32
N LEU A 72 -5.89 3.71 9.33
CA LEU A 72 -4.77 4.36 8.68
C LEU A 72 -5.21 5.65 8.00
N ARG A 73 -6.34 5.59 7.31
CA ARG A 73 -6.89 6.76 6.63
C ARG A 73 -7.21 7.87 7.62
N ALA A 74 -7.83 7.52 8.74
CA ALA A 74 -8.15 8.50 9.77
C ALA A 74 -6.88 9.12 10.35
N PHE A 75 -5.85 8.31 10.58
CA PHE A 75 -4.59 8.78 11.10
C PHE A 75 -3.92 9.75 10.13
N LEU A 76 -3.92 9.39 8.84
CA LEU A 76 -3.36 10.27 7.82
C LEU A 76 -4.14 11.57 7.73
N ALA A 77 -5.45 11.51 7.89
CA ALA A 77 -6.28 12.72 7.85
C ALA A 77 -5.94 13.67 9.00
N GLU A 78 -5.57 13.12 10.15
CA GLU A 78 -5.18 13.96 11.29
C GLU A 78 -3.83 14.62 11.10
N LEU A 79 -2.89 13.87 10.53
CA LEU A 79 -1.57 14.43 10.24
C LEU A 79 -1.60 15.42 9.13
N TRP A 80 -2.64 15.37 8.38
CA TRP A 80 -2.63 15.81 7.01
C TRP A 80 -2.93 17.29 6.76
N PRO A 81 -3.72 18.00 7.58
CA PRO A 81 -4.21 19.28 7.05
C PRO A 81 -3.09 20.23 6.66
N GLU A 82 -2.10 20.41 7.51
CA GLU A 82 -1.06 21.39 7.19
C GLU A 82 0.09 20.77 6.43
N ALA A 83 0.59 19.66 6.94
CA ALA A 83 1.72 19.01 6.30
C ALA A 83 1.37 18.63 4.88
N LEU A 84 0.15 18.15 4.68
CA LEU A 84 -0.28 17.76 3.36
C LEU A 84 -0.52 18.94 2.46
N GLN A 85 -1.06 20.03 2.99
CA GLN A 85 -1.24 21.21 2.17
C GLN A 85 0.10 21.66 1.61
N ARG A 86 1.14 21.64 2.44
CA ARG A 86 2.48 22.01 1.96
C ARG A 86 3.00 21.01 0.94
N PHE A 87 2.83 19.72 1.22
CA PHE A 87 3.27 18.69 0.30
C PHE A 87 2.49 18.76 -1.01
N LYS A 88 1.20 18.97 -0.93
CA LYS A 88 0.35 19.06 -2.10
C LYS A 88 0.73 20.27 -2.94
N ALA A 89 0.96 21.39 -2.32
CA ALA A 89 1.36 22.59 -3.05
C ALA A 89 2.70 22.39 -3.75
N ALA A 90 3.67 21.76 -3.07
CA ALA A 90 4.95 21.49 -3.67
C ALA A 90 4.83 20.51 -4.82
N ALA A 91 4.02 19.48 -4.63
CA ALA A 91 3.83 18.47 -5.68
C ALA A 91 3.11 19.03 -6.88
N GLU A 92 2.12 19.89 -6.64
CA GLU A 92 1.38 20.51 -7.73
C GLU A 92 2.27 21.47 -8.51
N ALA A 93 3.12 22.20 -7.82
CA ALA A 93 4.04 23.09 -8.51
C ALA A 93 4.99 22.31 -9.41
N THR A 94 5.51 21.19 -8.91
CA THR A 94 6.39 20.34 -9.71
C THR A 94 5.65 19.71 -10.86
N VAL A 95 4.47 19.17 -10.60
CA VAL A 95 3.68 18.50 -11.62
C VAL A 95 3.23 19.49 -12.69
N SER A 96 2.85 20.69 -12.29
CA SER A 96 2.45 21.71 -13.26
C SER A 96 3.56 21.99 -14.25
N GLY A 97 4.79 22.14 -13.77
CA GLY A 97 5.92 22.33 -14.66
C GLY A 97 6.13 21.13 -15.58
N ALA A 98 6.01 19.93 -15.04
CA ALA A 98 6.20 18.73 -15.84
C ALA A 98 5.07 18.55 -16.84
N VAL A 99 3.85 18.82 -16.42
CA VAL A 99 2.71 18.64 -17.28
C VAL A 99 2.73 19.59 -18.45
N GLU A 100 3.16 20.79 -18.22
CA GLU A 100 3.24 21.75 -19.31
C GLU A 100 4.15 21.27 -20.42
N SER A 101 5.20 20.55 -20.07
CA SER A 101 6.11 20.07 -21.07
C SER A 101 5.66 18.77 -21.70
N SER A 102 4.89 17.97 -21.01
CA SER A 102 4.48 16.68 -21.54
C SER A 102 3.00 16.59 -21.76
N ALA A 103 2.31 17.62 -21.61
CA ALA A 103 0.91 17.61 -21.56
C ALA A 103 0.27 16.85 -22.58
N PRO A 104 -0.46 15.99 -22.32
CA PRO A 104 -1.27 15.38 -23.20
C PRO A 104 -2.44 16.11 -23.18
N PRO A 105 -2.83 16.26 -23.67
CA PRO A 105 -3.85 16.92 -23.62
C PRO A 105 -4.91 16.31 -23.29
N SER A 106 -5.03 16.03 -22.98
CA SER A 106 -5.91 15.66 -22.77
C SER A 106 -6.77 15.97 -22.55
N GLU A 107 -6.84 16.46 -22.42
CA GLU A 107 -7.58 16.70 -22.16
C GLU A 107 -8.30 17.08 -22.66
N THR A 108 -8.32 17.22 -22.97
CA THR A 108 -9.06 17.54 -23.29
C THR A 108 -9.46 17.31 -23.36
#